data_b4c675a7c4785e79e4d4fc5b1ffb86e8
#
_entry.id   b4c675a7c4785e79e4d4fc5b1ffb86e8
#
_cell.length_a   1.000
_cell.length_b   1.000
_cell.length_c   1.000
_cell.angle_alpha   90.00
_cell.angle_beta   90.00
_cell.angle_gamma   90.00
#
_symmetry.space_group_name_H-M   'P 1'
#
loop_
_entity.id
_entity.type
_entity.pdbx_description
1 polymer ?
#
loop_
_entity_poly.entity_id
_entity_poly.type
_entity_poly.pdbx_seq_one_letter_code
_entity_poly.pdbx_strand_id
1 'polypeptide(L)'
;MLELLHIENIAIIEAADIEFAPGFNALTGETGAGKSIVIDSLSAVLGQRTSRELIRTGAEKAFVSAAFSGTAPELTEELGIQPEADGTLLLQREIQTDGKNVCRVNGRPVTVGQLRALGARLLNIHGQHDGQQLLDEEQHIVYLDSFGRVESLAITYAEKYKNFTDIRRQIGALQMDEAEKARRVDTLQYQIEELRRAKLTPGEEEELTARRGMLRNAEKFLDAVAGADYALNGDDSGGGALSALRQAQDALSGVRHLDDAFGQLYERLGEAYSEVYDIAATVEDKRGELDVSPGELDRVESRMDLLYRLKKKYGATVEDMLDYQARCEAELAQIEDAGDTLARLEQALSKAEKEARQAAQALSDARKAAADRLTAQILTELQQLDMGKIRVAVDFAEKPLDSDGMDAVRFLMSANVGEELRPIHKIASGGELARIMLAMKNVLSEQDHVGTMVFDEVDTGVSGRAAQKVAEKMARISRRKQVLCVTHLPQLAAMADTHFSVEKGERDGRTYTEVRRLDREQRRRELARLTGGSHVSQTMLDGAEELLVQAEKFRAEL
;
A
#
# COMPACT_ATOMS: atom_id res chain seq x y z
N MET A 1 -25.32 -15.52 21.76
CA MET A 1 -25.20 -17.00 21.73
C MET A 1 -25.84 -17.52 20.47
N LEU A 2 -25.36 -18.63 19.89
CA LEU A 2 -25.98 -19.28 18.74
C LEU A 2 -27.22 -20.06 19.20
N GLU A 3 -28.39 -19.76 18.66
CA GLU A 3 -29.64 -20.43 19.02
C GLU A 3 -30.08 -21.45 17.97
N LEU A 4 -30.00 -21.09 16.70
CA LEU A 4 -30.46 -21.94 15.61
C LEU A 4 -29.43 -21.93 14.47
N LEU A 5 -29.16 -23.10 13.94
CA LEU A 5 -28.45 -23.28 12.68
C LEU A 5 -29.36 -24.04 11.70
N HIS A 6 -29.71 -23.39 10.60
CA HIS A 6 -30.44 -23.99 9.51
C HIS A 6 -29.50 -24.25 8.33
N ILE A 7 -29.55 -25.46 7.80
CA ILE A 7 -28.68 -25.94 6.71
C ILE A 7 -29.54 -26.53 5.61
N GLU A 8 -29.31 -26.11 4.35
CA GLU A 8 -29.95 -26.73 3.19
C GLU A 8 -28.91 -27.03 2.10
N ASN A 9 -28.97 -28.22 1.53
CA ASN A 9 -28.17 -28.68 0.39
C ASN A 9 -26.65 -28.51 0.58
N ILE A 10 -26.15 -28.84 1.76
CA ILE A 10 -24.72 -28.85 2.06
C ILE A 10 -24.20 -30.29 2.16
N ALA A 11 -23.31 -30.67 1.28
CA ALA A 11 -22.70 -31.99 1.16
C ALA A 11 -23.74 -33.13 1.21
N ILE A 12 -23.80 -33.90 2.28
CA ILE A 12 -24.79 -34.97 2.46
C ILE A 12 -26.02 -34.53 3.28
N ILE A 13 -26.06 -33.29 3.77
CA ILE A 13 -27.22 -32.73 4.46
C ILE A 13 -28.17 -32.13 3.42
N GLU A 14 -29.39 -32.65 3.35
CA GLU A 14 -30.46 -32.10 2.52
C GLU A 14 -31.12 -30.90 3.20
N ALA A 15 -31.58 -31.08 4.42
CA ALA A 15 -32.07 -30.03 5.30
C ALA A 15 -31.88 -30.44 6.75
N ALA A 16 -31.47 -29.51 7.61
CA ALA A 16 -31.35 -29.72 9.05
C ALA A 16 -31.57 -28.41 9.81
N ASP A 17 -32.35 -28.50 10.87
CA ASP A 17 -32.53 -27.45 11.88
C ASP A 17 -31.92 -27.91 13.19
N ILE A 18 -30.97 -27.17 13.72
CA ILE A 18 -30.26 -27.51 14.96
C ILE A 18 -30.47 -26.38 15.96
N GLU A 19 -31.29 -26.63 16.99
CA GLU A 19 -31.52 -25.71 18.08
C GLU A 19 -30.52 -25.94 19.21
N PHE A 20 -29.58 -25.02 19.38
CA PHE A 20 -28.57 -25.10 20.43
C PHE A 20 -29.08 -24.48 21.74
N ALA A 21 -28.67 -25.08 22.86
CA ALA A 21 -28.97 -24.57 24.18
C ALA A 21 -27.77 -23.77 24.76
N PRO A 22 -28.00 -22.89 25.73
CA PRO A 22 -26.92 -22.35 26.56
C PRO A 22 -26.12 -23.49 27.23
N GLY A 23 -24.84 -23.20 27.57
CA GLY A 23 -23.98 -24.19 28.22
C GLY A 23 -23.24 -25.07 27.22
N PHE A 24 -23.01 -26.33 27.57
CA PHE A 24 -22.22 -27.27 26.80
C PHE A 24 -23.09 -28.15 25.89
N ASN A 25 -22.93 -28.01 24.57
CA ASN A 25 -23.58 -28.80 23.53
C ASN A 25 -22.57 -29.76 22.91
N ALA A 26 -22.82 -31.07 22.95
CA ALA A 26 -22.00 -32.11 22.30
C ALA A 26 -22.70 -32.64 21.05
N LEU A 27 -21.95 -32.85 19.99
CA LEU A 27 -22.38 -33.53 18.77
C LEU A 27 -21.58 -34.83 18.61
N THR A 28 -22.28 -35.96 18.65
CA THR A 28 -21.67 -37.28 18.40
C THR A 28 -22.23 -37.90 17.12
N GLY A 29 -21.66 -39.01 16.69
CA GLY A 29 -22.09 -39.74 15.50
C GLY A 29 -20.93 -40.51 14.89
N GLU A 30 -21.22 -41.33 13.88
CA GLU A 30 -20.20 -42.09 13.18
C GLU A 30 -19.22 -41.23 12.38
N THR A 31 -18.01 -41.75 12.14
CA THR A 31 -17.04 -41.07 11.26
C THR A 31 -17.63 -40.92 9.87
N GLY A 32 -17.60 -39.70 9.34
CA GLY A 32 -18.21 -39.38 8.04
C GLY A 32 -19.75 -39.21 8.06
N ALA A 33 -20.41 -39.24 9.23
CA ALA A 33 -21.86 -39.00 9.34
C ALA A 33 -22.31 -37.55 9.08
N GLY A 34 -21.37 -36.64 8.93
CA GLY A 34 -21.71 -35.22 8.67
C GLY A 34 -21.43 -34.26 9.83
N LYS A 35 -20.75 -34.72 10.90
CA LYS A 35 -20.37 -33.85 12.02
C LYS A 35 -19.54 -32.65 11.56
N SER A 36 -18.49 -32.89 10.77
CA SER A 36 -17.65 -31.80 10.22
C SER A 36 -18.44 -30.89 9.27
N ILE A 37 -19.49 -31.41 8.59
CA ILE A 37 -20.35 -30.63 7.71
C ILE A 37 -21.16 -29.57 8.50
N VAL A 38 -21.55 -29.88 9.75
CA VAL A 38 -22.17 -28.89 10.64
C VAL A 38 -21.20 -27.73 10.94
N ILE A 39 -19.93 -28.06 11.20
CA ILE A 39 -18.88 -27.05 11.42
C ILE A 39 -18.56 -26.27 10.13
N ASP A 40 -18.50 -26.96 8.99
CA ASP A 40 -18.32 -26.32 7.68
C ASP A 40 -19.47 -25.35 7.37
N SER A 41 -20.70 -25.73 7.73
CA SER A 41 -21.89 -24.88 7.59
C SER A 41 -21.80 -23.64 8.48
N LEU A 42 -21.37 -23.79 9.74
CA LEU A 42 -21.09 -22.67 10.63
C LEU A 42 -19.99 -21.77 10.05
N SER A 43 -18.90 -22.35 9.59
CA SER A 43 -17.81 -21.62 8.93
C SER A 43 -18.31 -20.84 7.71
N ALA A 44 -19.18 -21.46 6.92
CA ALA A 44 -19.78 -20.83 5.74
C ALA A 44 -20.62 -19.61 6.12
N VAL A 45 -21.55 -19.72 7.07
CA VAL A 45 -22.43 -18.62 7.46
C VAL A 45 -21.69 -17.48 8.16
N LEU A 46 -20.53 -17.77 8.76
CA LEU A 46 -19.62 -16.76 9.34
C LEU A 46 -18.70 -16.08 8.30
N GLY A 47 -18.91 -16.33 7.00
CA GLY A 47 -18.16 -15.64 5.95
C GLY A 47 -16.77 -16.21 5.65
N GLN A 48 -16.45 -17.42 6.13
CA GLN A 48 -15.20 -18.08 5.76
C GLN A 48 -15.20 -18.51 4.29
N ARG A 49 -14.00 -18.80 3.76
CA ARG A 49 -13.85 -19.24 2.38
C ARG A 49 -14.50 -20.63 2.20
N THR A 50 -15.37 -20.76 1.22
CA THR A 50 -16.06 -22.02 0.91
C THR A 50 -15.68 -22.48 -0.50
N SER A 51 -15.61 -23.82 -0.70
CA SER A 51 -15.49 -24.42 -2.02
C SER A 51 -16.88 -24.74 -2.60
N ARG A 52 -16.98 -24.87 -3.92
CA ARG A 52 -18.22 -25.32 -4.59
C ARG A 52 -18.57 -26.78 -4.24
N GLU A 53 -17.60 -27.55 -3.80
CA GLU A 53 -17.77 -28.94 -3.35
C GLU A 53 -18.65 -29.04 -2.11
N LEU A 54 -18.86 -27.92 -1.40
CA LEU A 54 -19.77 -27.87 -0.27
C LEU A 54 -21.25 -28.02 -0.71
N ILE A 55 -21.59 -27.71 -1.96
CA ILE A 55 -22.94 -27.83 -2.49
C ILE A 55 -23.26 -29.31 -2.70
N ARG A 56 -24.44 -29.78 -2.21
CA ARG A 56 -24.93 -31.13 -2.40
C ARG A 56 -24.98 -31.51 -3.88
N THR A 57 -24.49 -32.69 -4.23
CA THR A 57 -24.53 -33.18 -5.62
C THR A 57 -25.94 -33.20 -6.17
N GLY A 58 -26.15 -32.48 -7.27
CA GLY A 58 -27.44 -32.34 -7.93
C GLY A 58 -28.28 -31.16 -7.45
N ALA A 59 -27.81 -30.36 -6.49
CA ALA A 59 -28.43 -29.09 -6.13
C ALA A 59 -27.76 -27.92 -6.86
N GLU A 60 -28.53 -26.88 -7.19
CA GLU A 60 -28.02 -25.66 -7.84
C GLU A 60 -27.40 -24.69 -6.85
N LYS A 61 -27.80 -24.78 -5.59
CA LYS A 61 -27.35 -23.90 -4.51
C LYS A 61 -27.37 -24.60 -3.16
N ALA A 62 -26.52 -24.13 -2.27
CA ALA A 62 -26.55 -24.41 -0.82
C ALA A 62 -26.98 -23.17 -0.07
N PHE A 63 -27.70 -23.34 1.02
CA PHE A 63 -28.13 -22.26 1.90
C PHE A 63 -27.83 -22.60 3.35
N VAL A 64 -27.37 -21.60 4.09
CA VAL A 64 -27.16 -21.71 5.53
C VAL A 64 -27.58 -20.41 6.21
N SER A 65 -28.29 -20.55 7.34
CA SER A 65 -28.57 -19.43 8.21
C SER A 65 -28.29 -19.74 9.68
N ALA A 66 -27.87 -18.73 10.44
CA ALA A 66 -27.58 -18.85 11.87
C ALA A 66 -28.21 -17.68 12.62
N ALA A 67 -28.99 -17.98 13.66
CA ALA A 67 -29.60 -17.01 14.54
C ALA A 67 -28.80 -16.91 15.85
N PHE A 68 -28.43 -15.69 16.20
CA PHE A 68 -27.70 -15.37 17.43
C PHE A 68 -28.54 -14.48 18.32
N SER A 69 -28.63 -14.79 19.62
CA SER A 69 -29.30 -13.96 20.63
C SER A 69 -28.30 -13.23 21.53
N GLY A 70 -28.79 -12.19 22.21
CA GLY A 70 -27.99 -11.42 23.14
C GLY A 70 -26.80 -10.71 22.50
N THR A 71 -26.95 -10.29 21.25
CA THR A 71 -25.93 -9.54 20.52
C THR A 71 -25.98 -8.06 20.90
N ALA A 72 -24.81 -7.50 21.23
CA ALA A 72 -24.71 -6.08 21.53
C ALA A 72 -24.97 -5.22 20.28
N PRO A 73 -25.76 -4.15 20.35
CA PRO A 73 -26.08 -3.29 19.18
C PRO A 73 -24.84 -2.75 18.48
N GLU A 74 -23.77 -2.49 19.23
CA GLU A 74 -22.50 -1.94 18.72
C GLU A 74 -21.84 -2.86 17.68
N LEU A 75 -22.14 -4.17 17.71
CA LEU A 75 -21.59 -5.14 16.76
C LEU A 75 -22.04 -4.88 15.32
N THR A 76 -23.19 -4.29 15.13
CA THR A 76 -23.82 -4.08 13.82
C THR A 76 -23.95 -2.62 13.45
N GLU A 77 -23.59 -1.70 14.34
CA GLU A 77 -23.68 -0.24 14.13
C GLU A 77 -22.89 0.21 12.90
N GLU A 78 -21.67 -0.28 12.74
CA GLU A 78 -20.80 0.02 11.59
C GLU A 78 -21.41 -0.41 10.24
N LEU A 79 -22.30 -1.40 10.27
CA LEU A 79 -23.02 -1.89 9.08
C LEU A 79 -24.37 -1.19 8.89
N GLY A 80 -24.78 -0.33 9.80
CA GLY A 80 -26.10 0.30 9.82
C GLY A 80 -27.25 -0.71 9.97
N ILE A 81 -26.98 -1.87 10.56
CA ILE A 81 -27.94 -2.95 10.78
C ILE A 81 -28.30 -2.95 12.27
N GLN A 82 -29.59 -2.93 12.58
CA GLN A 82 -30.06 -3.10 13.95
C GLN A 82 -30.45 -4.56 14.19
N PRO A 83 -30.16 -5.12 15.38
CA PRO A 83 -30.75 -6.39 15.80
C PRO A 83 -32.28 -6.33 15.76
N GLU A 84 -32.93 -7.49 15.67
CA GLU A 84 -34.40 -7.57 15.82
C GLU A 84 -34.81 -7.06 17.21
N ALA A 85 -36.12 -6.79 17.40
CA ALA A 85 -36.64 -6.22 18.64
C ALA A 85 -36.35 -7.07 19.90
N ASP A 86 -36.12 -8.37 19.71
CA ASP A 86 -35.73 -9.34 20.75
C ASP A 86 -34.21 -9.46 20.94
N GLY A 87 -33.41 -8.68 20.21
CA GLY A 87 -31.94 -8.73 20.21
C GLY A 87 -31.36 -9.87 19.37
N THR A 88 -32.17 -10.51 18.51
CA THR A 88 -31.73 -11.57 17.62
C THR A 88 -31.03 -11.00 16.39
N LEU A 89 -29.94 -11.63 15.99
CA LEU A 89 -29.18 -11.34 14.77
C LEU A 89 -29.17 -12.56 13.86
N LEU A 90 -29.75 -12.44 12.67
CA LEU A 90 -29.85 -13.52 11.70
C LEU A 90 -28.81 -13.32 10.59
N LEU A 91 -27.84 -14.22 10.51
CA LEU A 91 -26.87 -14.31 9.43
C LEU A 91 -27.35 -15.33 8.40
N GLN A 92 -27.20 -15.02 7.10
CA GLN A 92 -27.62 -15.90 6.02
C GLN A 92 -26.59 -15.87 4.89
N ARG A 93 -26.31 -17.05 4.32
CA ARG A 93 -25.47 -17.19 3.14
C ARG A 93 -26.03 -18.22 2.17
N GLU A 94 -26.17 -17.81 0.91
CA GLU A 94 -26.49 -18.68 -0.23
C GLU A 94 -25.24 -18.81 -1.11
N ILE A 95 -24.85 -20.01 -1.45
CA ILE A 95 -23.69 -20.35 -2.29
C ILE A 95 -24.22 -21.02 -3.54
N GLN A 96 -23.94 -20.47 -4.73
CA GLN A 96 -24.42 -20.97 -6.01
C GLN A 96 -23.30 -21.69 -6.77
N THR A 97 -23.68 -22.63 -7.64
CA THR A 97 -22.75 -23.42 -8.45
C THR A 97 -21.93 -22.56 -9.43
N ASP A 98 -22.45 -21.40 -9.84
CA ASP A 98 -21.74 -20.41 -10.67
C ASP A 98 -20.66 -19.64 -9.89
N GLY A 99 -20.56 -19.84 -8.57
CA GLY A 99 -19.59 -19.22 -7.66
C GLY A 99 -20.08 -17.92 -7.01
N LYS A 100 -21.32 -17.48 -7.32
CA LYS A 100 -21.91 -16.34 -6.62
C LYS A 100 -22.25 -16.69 -5.19
N ASN A 101 -22.04 -15.72 -4.31
CA ASN A 101 -22.42 -15.79 -2.91
C ASN A 101 -23.35 -14.64 -2.59
N VAL A 102 -24.51 -14.94 -2.01
CA VAL A 102 -25.45 -13.94 -1.52
C VAL A 102 -25.44 -13.99 0.00
N CYS A 103 -24.96 -12.95 0.65
CA CYS A 103 -24.90 -12.84 2.11
C CYS A 103 -25.90 -11.79 2.59
N ARG A 104 -26.59 -12.09 3.70
CA ARG A 104 -27.52 -11.17 4.35
C ARG A 104 -27.36 -11.20 5.86
N VAL A 105 -27.60 -10.05 6.48
CA VAL A 105 -27.72 -9.89 7.94
C VAL A 105 -29.04 -9.20 8.22
N ASN A 106 -29.95 -9.84 8.97
CA ASN A 106 -31.33 -9.39 9.19
C ASN A 106 -32.02 -8.96 7.87
N GLY A 107 -31.88 -9.81 6.83
CA GLY A 107 -32.43 -9.57 5.49
C GLY A 107 -31.69 -8.53 4.64
N ARG A 108 -30.79 -7.72 5.18
CA ARG A 108 -30.01 -6.72 4.44
C ARG A 108 -28.81 -7.37 3.75
N PRO A 109 -28.56 -7.08 2.47
CA PRO A 109 -27.41 -7.62 1.78
C PRO A 109 -26.09 -7.05 2.31
N VAL A 110 -25.11 -7.92 2.52
CA VAL A 110 -23.75 -7.58 2.97
C VAL A 110 -22.71 -8.28 2.11
N THR A 111 -21.47 -7.79 2.11
CA THR A 111 -20.35 -8.48 1.45
C THR A 111 -19.87 -9.66 2.30
N VAL A 112 -19.18 -10.64 1.67
CA VAL A 112 -18.54 -11.76 2.40
C VAL A 112 -17.52 -11.25 3.42
N GLY A 113 -16.80 -10.15 3.09
CA GLY A 113 -15.83 -9.52 4.01
C GLY A 113 -16.51 -8.96 5.28
N GLN A 114 -17.62 -8.25 5.11
CA GLN A 114 -18.42 -7.73 6.22
C GLN A 114 -19.02 -8.87 7.07
N LEU A 115 -19.54 -9.92 6.41
CA LEU A 115 -20.06 -11.09 7.09
C LEU A 115 -18.97 -11.78 7.93
N ARG A 116 -17.74 -11.88 7.39
CA ARG A 116 -16.58 -12.45 8.09
C ARG A 116 -16.18 -11.61 9.31
N ALA A 117 -16.09 -10.30 9.16
CA ALA A 117 -15.75 -9.39 10.26
C ALA A 117 -16.76 -9.48 11.41
N LEU A 118 -18.06 -9.54 11.08
CA LEU A 118 -19.12 -9.73 12.05
C LEU A 118 -19.07 -11.12 12.69
N GLY A 119 -18.92 -12.17 11.88
CA GLY A 119 -18.87 -13.56 12.31
C GLY A 119 -17.76 -13.83 13.33
N ALA A 120 -16.58 -13.24 13.12
CA ALA A 120 -15.44 -13.37 14.02
C ALA A 120 -15.70 -12.77 15.42
N ARG A 121 -16.66 -11.86 15.54
CA ARG A 121 -17.07 -11.25 16.83
C ARG A 121 -18.22 -11.99 17.51
N LEU A 122 -18.90 -12.91 16.83
CA LEU A 122 -20.04 -13.68 17.33
C LEU A 122 -19.66 -15.06 17.81
N LEU A 123 -18.82 -15.75 17.06
CA LEU A 123 -18.49 -17.14 17.29
C LEU A 123 -17.05 -17.44 16.88
N ASN A 124 -16.34 -18.20 17.70
CA ASN A 124 -14.99 -18.66 17.40
C ASN A 124 -14.98 -20.19 17.20
N ILE A 125 -14.45 -20.65 16.05
CA ILE A 125 -14.35 -22.08 15.72
C ILE A 125 -12.91 -22.53 15.97
N HIS A 126 -12.74 -23.46 16.89
CA HIS A 126 -11.47 -24.08 17.22
C HIS A 126 -11.41 -25.46 16.59
N GLY A 127 -10.85 -25.56 15.37
CA GLY A 127 -10.74 -26.79 14.60
C GLY A 127 -9.31 -27.02 14.06
N GLN A 128 -9.21 -27.97 13.14
CA GLN A 128 -7.92 -28.38 12.55
C GLN A 128 -7.17 -27.23 11.86
N HIS A 129 -7.88 -26.27 11.25
CA HIS A 129 -7.28 -25.12 10.57
C HIS A 129 -6.74 -24.06 11.54
N ASP A 130 -7.38 -23.85 12.66
CA ASP A 130 -6.91 -22.91 13.68
C ASP A 130 -5.70 -23.42 14.46
N GLY A 131 -5.60 -24.74 14.59
CA GLY A 131 -4.40 -25.40 15.11
C GLY A 131 -3.17 -25.01 14.30
N GLN A 132 -3.30 -24.95 12.98
CA GLN A 132 -2.22 -24.55 12.09
C GLN A 132 -1.80 -23.08 12.27
N GLN A 133 -2.72 -22.16 12.52
CA GLN A 133 -2.38 -20.75 12.75
C GLN A 133 -1.58 -20.52 14.04
N LEU A 134 -1.89 -21.26 15.10
CA LEU A 134 -1.11 -21.19 16.35
C LEU A 134 0.28 -21.84 16.23
N LEU A 135 0.47 -22.72 15.24
CA LEU A 135 1.77 -23.29 14.89
C LEU A 135 2.60 -22.37 13.98
N ASP A 136 1.97 -21.35 13.38
CA ASP A 136 2.62 -20.35 12.54
C ASP A 136 3.31 -19.30 13.41
N GLU A 137 4.63 -19.26 13.35
CA GLU A 137 5.45 -18.33 14.14
C GLU A 137 5.13 -16.86 13.83
N GLU A 138 4.69 -16.53 12.61
CA GLU A 138 4.32 -15.16 12.22
C GLU A 138 3.06 -14.66 12.97
N GLN A 139 2.21 -15.57 13.43
CA GLN A 139 1.00 -15.25 14.19
C GLN A 139 1.25 -15.08 15.70
N HIS A 140 2.39 -15.55 16.22
CA HIS A 140 2.64 -15.52 17.67
C HIS A 140 2.62 -14.12 18.25
N ILE A 141 3.13 -13.13 17.51
CA ILE A 141 3.11 -11.71 17.93
C ILE A 141 1.68 -11.17 18.01
N VAL A 142 0.81 -11.55 17.07
CA VAL A 142 -0.60 -11.13 17.02
C VAL A 142 -1.37 -11.68 18.22
N TYR A 143 -1.16 -12.96 18.55
CA TYR A 143 -1.75 -13.58 19.73
C TYR A 143 -1.28 -12.92 21.03
N LEU A 144 0.02 -12.63 21.12
CA LEU A 144 0.60 -11.96 22.30
C LEU A 144 0.06 -10.54 22.46
N ASP A 145 -0.04 -9.78 21.37
CA ASP A 145 -0.57 -8.41 21.37
C ASP A 145 -2.05 -8.37 21.79
N SER A 146 -2.85 -9.30 21.25
CA SER A 146 -4.26 -9.45 21.65
C SER A 146 -4.37 -9.81 23.13
N PHE A 147 -3.61 -10.80 23.62
CA PHE A 147 -3.59 -11.18 25.03
C PHE A 147 -3.13 -10.03 25.94
N GLY A 148 -2.09 -9.31 25.51
CA GLY A 148 -1.51 -8.19 26.25
C GLY A 148 -2.35 -6.93 26.28
N ARG A 149 -3.32 -6.80 25.36
CA ARG A 149 -4.10 -5.57 25.11
C ARG A 149 -3.20 -4.38 24.85
N VAL A 150 -2.23 -4.56 23.97
CA VAL A 150 -1.20 -3.54 23.66
C VAL A 150 -1.57 -2.66 22.46
N GLU A 151 -2.82 -2.70 21.98
CA GLU A 151 -3.29 -2.02 20.78
C GLU A 151 -2.98 -0.52 20.80
N SER A 152 -3.15 0.15 21.94
CA SER A 152 -2.86 1.59 22.07
C SER A 152 -1.36 1.90 21.86
N LEU A 153 -0.49 1.04 22.37
CA LEU A 153 0.97 1.17 22.16
C LEU A 153 1.35 0.82 20.73
N ALA A 154 0.73 -0.20 20.14
CA ALA A 154 0.94 -0.58 18.75
C ALA A 154 0.50 0.54 17.79
N ILE A 155 -0.64 1.19 18.02
CA ILE A 155 -1.10 2.36 17.26
C ILE A 155 -0.10 3.52 17.39
N THR A 156 0.32 3.83 18.62
CA THR A 156 1.31 4.90 18.87
C THR A 156 2.62 4.62 18.14
N TYR A 157 3.10 3.38 18.18
CA TYR A 157 4.29 2.96 17.43
C TYR A 157 4.08 3.11 15.92
N ALA A 158 2.97 2.63 15.39
CA ALA A 158 2.67 2.67 13.95
C ALA A 158 2.69 4.12 13.41
N GLU A 159 2.17 5.09 14.17
CA GLU A 159 2.22 6.51 13.82
C GLU A 159 3.67 7.03 13.76
N LYS A 160 4.50 6.70 14.76
CA LYS A 160 5.91 7.10 14.81
C LYS A 160 6.73 6.44 13.72
N TYR A 161 6.52 5.16 13.48
CA TYR A 161 7.17 4.41 12.41
C TYR A 161 6.81 4.93 11.02
N LYS A 162 5.55 5.26 10.79
CA LYS A 162 5.09 5.89 9.54
C LYS A 162 5.81 7.21 9.31
N ASN A 163 5.87 8.08 10.31
CA ASN A 163 6.58 9.35 10.20
C ASN A 163 8.08 9.14 9.86
N PHE A 164 8.74 8.22 10.53
CA PHE A 164 10.14 7.84 10.27
C PHE A 164 10.32 7.36 8.81
N THR A 165 9.48 6.46 8.34
CA THR A 165 9.57 5.90 6.98
C THR A 165 9.22 6.92 5.90
N ASP A 166 8.28 7.83 6.15
CA ASP A 166 7.91 8.89 5.21
C ASP A 166 9.07 9.89 5.03
N ILE A 167 9.73 10.32 6.12
CA ILE A 167 10.91 11.18 6.05
C ILE A 167 12.07 10.47 5.32
N ARG A 168 12.30 9.19 5.60
CA ARG A 168 13.34 8.38 4.92
C ARG A 168 13.08 8.29 3.42
N ARG A 169 11.81 8.15 3.02
CA ARG A 169 11.42 8.14 1.61
C ARG A 169 11.64 9.49 0.94
N GLN A 170 11.34 10.60 1.63
CA GLN A 170 11.60 11.96 1.12
C GLN A 170 13.10 12.19 0.90
N ILE A 171 13.96 11.79 1.84
CA ILE A 171 15.41 11.85 1.68
C ILE A 171 15.86 11.04 0.47
N GLY A 172 15.38 9.80 0.33
CA GLY A 172 15.72 8.95 -0.82
C GLY A 172 15.30 9.53 -2.17
N ALA A 173 14.21 10.30 -2.22
CA ALA A 173 13.77 10.99 -3.43
C ALA A 173 14.62 12.23 -3.78
N LEU A 174 15.27 12.84 -2.78
CA LEU A 174 16.13 14.02 -2.97
C LEU A 174 17.62 13.67 -3.15
N GLN A 175 18.02 12.46 -2.84
CA GLN A 175 19.40 11.99 -3.01
C GLN A 175 19.69 11.76 -4.50
N MET A 176 20.23 12.78 -5.17
CA MET A 176 21.02 12.61 -6.38
C MET A 176 22.43 12.13 -6.02
N ASP A 177 23.07 11.39 -6.90
CA ASP A 177 24.52 11.11 -6.79
C ASP A 177 25.28 12.45 -6.71
N GLU A 178 26.04 12.65 -5.66
CA GLU A 178 26.81 13.91 -5.43
C GLU A 178 27.70 14.28 -6.62
N ALA A 179 28.27 13.30 -7.33
CA ALA A 179 29.07 13.54 -8.51
C ALA A 179 28.24 14.01 -9.71
N GLU A 180 27.00 13.57 -9.84
CA GLU A 180 26.04 14.01 -10.87
C GLU A 180 25.51 15.38 -10.56
N LYS A 181 25.19 15.66 -9.30
CA LYS A 181 24.78 16.98 -8.79
C LYS A 181 25.85 18.04 -9.05
N ALA A 182 27.11 17.76 -8.66
CA ALA A 182 28.23 18.70 -8.89
C ALA A 182 28.39 19.03 -10.38
N ARG A 183 28.39 18.02 -11.25
CA ARG A 183 28.48 18.21 -12.71
C ARG A 183 27.32 19.02 -13.26
N ARG A 184 26.11 18.82 -12.75
CA ARG A 184 24.92 19.56 -13.18
C ARG A 184 24.99 21.02 -12.75
N VAL A 185 25.40 21.29 -11.51
CA VAL A 185 25.61 22.64 -10.98
C VAL A 185 26.64 23.40 -11.81
N ASP A 186 27.84 22.80 -12.04
CA ASP A 186 28.89 23.41 -12.87
C ASP A 186 28.39 23.75 -14.26
N THR A 187 27.64 22.83 -14.86
CA THR A 187 27.06 23.04 -16.21
C THR A 187 26.08 24.19 -16.22
N LEU A 188 25.15 24.22 -15.27
CA LEU A 188 24.13 25.29 -15.16
C LEU A 188 24.80 26.65 -14.91
N GLN A 189 25.75 26.72 -13.99
CA GLN A 189 26.48 27.96 -13.66
C GLN A 189 27.22 28.49 -14.89
N TYR A 190 27.90 27.62 -15.64
CA TYR A 190 28.57 28.02 -16.90
C TYR A 190 27.58 28.59 -17.93
N GLN A 191 26.46 27.91 -18.15
CA GLN A 191 25.45 28.32 -19.12
C GLN A 191 24.80 29.64 -18.74
N ILE A 192 24.44 29.82 -17.47
CA ILE A 192 23.88 31.05 -16.94
C ILE A 192 24.86 32.21 -17.12
N GLU A 193 26.13 32.00 -16.75
CA GLU A 193 27.15 33.03 -16.84
C GLU A 193 27.45 33.45 -18.30
N GLU A 194 27.51 32.48 -19.24
CA GLU A 194 27.70 32.75 -20.67
C GLU A 194 26.56 33.63 -21.23
N LEU A 195 25.30 33.31 -20.86
CA LEU A 195 24.13 34.05 -21.29
C LEU A 195 24.03 35.43 -20.62
N ARG A 196 24.35 35.54 -19.33
CA ARG A 196 24.40 36.85 -18.62
C ARG A 196 25.44 37.79 -19.20
N ARG A 197 26.62 37.28 -19.51
CA ARG A 197 27.67 38.08 -20.15
C ARG A 197 27.28 38.59 -21.53
N ALA A 198 26.46 37.82 -22.23
CA ALA A 198 25.96 38.19 -23.53
C ALA A 198 25.00 39.39 -23.50
N LYS A 199 24.37 39.71 -22.35
CA LYS A 199 23.43 40.83 -22.17
C LYS A 199 22.40 40.89 -23.30
N LEU A 200 21.68 39.79 -23.47
CA LEU A 200 20.68 39.65 -24.52
C LEU A 200 19.49 40.55 -24.26
N THR A 201 18.99 41.21 -25.33
CA THR A 201 17.81 42.03 -25.28
C THR A 201 16.77 41.57 -26.30
N PRO A 202 15.48 41.43 -25.90
CA PRO A 202 14.42 41.05 -26.84
C PRO A 202 14.36 41.95 -28.05
N GLY A 203 14.21 41.40 -29.27
CA GLY A 203 14.14 42.16 -30.51
C GLY A 203 15.47 42.63 -31.04
N GLU A 204 16.60 42.37 -30.36
CA GLU A 204 17.93 42.84 -30.74
C GLU A 204 18.35 42.34 -32.14
N GLU A 205 17.99 41.13 -32.52
CA GLU A 205 18.38 40.53 -33.80
C GLU A 205 17.75 41.28 -34.99
N GLU A 206 16.48 41.64 -34.87
CA GLU A 206 15.75 42.40 -35.87
C GLU A 206 16.34 43.81 -36.03
N GLU A 207 16.63 44.46 -34.90
CA GLU A 207 17.26 45.80 -34.91
C GLU A 207 18.65 45.76 -35.56
N LEU A 208 19.49 44.78 -35.17
CA LEU A 208 20.82 44.63 -35.76
C LEU A 208 20.76 44.27 -37.25
N THR A 209 19.79 43.47 -37.67
CA THR A 209 19.60 43.11 -39.07
C THR A 209 19.20 44.33 -39.91
N ALA A 210 18.28 45.13 -39.41
CA ALA A 210 17.90 46.39 -40.07
C ALA A 210 19.09 47.36 -40.14
N ARG A 211 19.79 47.55 -39.01
CA ARG A 211 20.97 48.43 -38.94
C ARG A 211 22.09 48.00 -39.85
N ARG A 212 22.42 46.70 -39.92
CA ARG A 212 23.38 46.14 -40.87
C ARG A 212 23.01 46.47 -42.32
N GLY A 213 21.71 46.30 -42.67
CA GLY A 213 21.21 46.63 -44.00
C GLY A 213 21.44 48.08 -44.39
N MET A 214 21.17 49.01 -43.45
CA MET A 214 21.43 50.45 -43.64
C MET A 214 22.92 50.74 -43.79
N LEU A 215 23.75 50.21 -42.89
CA LEU A 215 25.20 50.45 -42.90
C LEU A 215 25.87 49.92 -44.19
N ARG A 216 25.53 48.74 -44.66
CA ARG A 216 26.05 48.17 -45.94
C ARG A 216 25.61 49.01 -47.15
N ASN A 217 24.42 49.58 -47.13
CA ASN A 217 23.97 50.45 -48.17
C ASN A 217 24.70 51.81 -48.08
N ALA A 218 24.87 52.37 -46.87
CA ALA A 218 25.61 53.63 -46.66
C ALA A 218 27.07 53.50 -47.10
N GLU A 219 27.76 52.38 -46.84
CA GLU A 219 29.13 52.12 -47.31
C GLU A 219 29.20 52.14 -48.85
N LYS A 220 28.26 51.46 -49.55
CA LYS A 220 28.18 51.50 -51.01
C LYS A 220 27.91 52.89 -51.53
N PHE A 221 27.06 53.70 -50.82
CA PHE A 221 26.83 55.09 -51.20
C PHE A 221 28.06 55.98 -50.99
N LEU A 222 28.78 55.78 -49.88
CA LEU A 222 30.02 56.48 -49.58
C LEU A 222 31.09 56.15 -50.65
N ASP A 223 31.28 54.90 -51.04
CA ASP A 223 32.21 54.51 -52.08
C ASP A 223 31.82 55.15 -53.45
N ALA A 224 30.53 55.08 -53.78
CA ALA A 224 30.05 55.68 -55.04
C ALA A 224 30.19 57.22 -55.06
N VAL A 225 29.85 57.88 -53.95
CA VAL A 225 29.97 59.32 -53.80
C VAL A 225 31.44 59.76 -53.79
N ALA A 226 32.32 59.03 -53.07
CA ALA A 226 33.77 59.26 -53.07
C ALA A 226 34.39 59.06 -54.44
N GLY A 227 33.98 58.00 -55.16
CA GLY A 227 34.40 57.79 -56.53
C GLY A 227 33.93 58.91 -57.50
N ALA A 228 32.69 59.35 -57.35
CA ALA A 228 32.16 60.45 -58.13
C ALA A 228 32.87 61.80 -57.82
N ASP A 229 33.07 62.11 -56.54
CA ASP A 229 33.78 63.25 -56.05
C ASP A 229 35.23 63.29 -56.62
N TYR A 230 35.95 62.21 -56.51
CA TYR A 230 37.29 62.06 -57.07
C TYR A 230 37.30 62.28 -58.59
N ALA A 231 36.35 61.72 -59.32
CA ALA A 231 36.27 61.89 -60.77
C ALA A 231 35.94 63.34 -61.19
N LEU A 232 35.14 64.05 -60.38
CA LEU A 232 34.73 65.46 -60.69
C LEU A 232 35.77 66.46 -60.24
N ASN A 233 36.22 66.37 -58.99
CA ASN A 233 37.11 67.35 -58.35
C ASN A 233 38.60 66.98 -58.50
N GLY A 234 38.96 65.71 -58.67
CA GLY A 234 40.34 65.19 -58.63
C GLY A 234 40.89 65.07 -57.22
N ASP A 235 42.22 64.95 -57.14
CA ASP A 235 42.98 64.99 -55.89
C ASP A 235 43.86 66.21 -55.81
N ASP A 236 44.65 66.40 -54.75
CA ASP A 236 45.57 67.47 -54.51
C ASP A 236 46.61 67.70 -55.65
N SER A 237 46.80 66.66 -56.51
CA SER A 237 47.72 66.69 -57.66
C SER A 237 47.06 67.24 -58.94
N GLY A 238 45.73 67.44 -58.90
CA GLY A 238 44.93 67.95 -60.03
C GLY A 238 44.58 66.83 -61.01
N GLY A 239 43.40 66.72 -61.53
CA GLY A 239 43.04 65.65 -62.45
C GLY A 239 41.57 65.39 -62.59
N GLY A 240 40.71 66.19 -61.96
CA GLY A 240 39.25 65.99 -62.06
C GLY A 240 38.68 66.65 -63.33
N ALA A 241 37.41 66.27 -63.64
CA ALA A 241 36.70 66.83 -64.81
C ALA A 241 36.63 68.37 -64.82
N LEU A 242 36.46 68.98 -63.65
CA LEU A 242 36.48 70.43 -63.50
C LEU A 242 37.81 71.01 -63.92
N SER A 243 38.92 70.46 -63.51
CA SER A 243 40.27 70.86 -63.92
C SER A 243 40.48 70.70 -65.43
N ALA A 244 40.06 69.59 -66.02
CA ALA A 244 40.16 69.31 -67.45
C ALA A 244 39.32 70.34 -68.30
N LEU A 245 38.07 70.58 -67.86
CA LEU A 245 37.22 71.59 -68.54
C LEU A 245 37.78 73.00 -68.49
N ARG A 246 38.33 73.35 -67.31
CA ARG A 246 38.97 74.67 -67.16
C ARG A 246 40.24 74.83 -68.03
N GLN A 247 41.08 73.78 -68.07
CA GLN A 247 42.26 73.75 -68.96
C GLN A 247 41.87 73.91 -70.45
N ALA A 248 40.77 73.19 -70.82
CA ALA A 248 40.29 73.25 -72.20
C ALA A 248 39.74 74.66 -72.51
N GLN A 249 39.02 75.27 -71.60
CA GLN A 249 38.50 76.66 -71.72
C GLN A 249 39.65 77.67 -71.77
N ASP A 250 40.65 77.54 -70.87
CA ASP A 250 41.83 78.44 -70.87
C ASP A 250 42.62 78.31 -72.17
N ALA A 251 42.78 77.15 -72.73
CA ALA A 251 43.44 76.95 -74.03
C ALA A 251 42.73 77.65 -75.18
N LEU A 252 41.37 77.74 -75.13
CA LEU A 252 40.60 78.40 -76.17
C LEU A 252 40.48 79.93 -75.92
N SER A 253 40.79 80.41 -74.73
CA SER A 253 40.61 81.80 -74.31
C SER A 253 41.41 82.79 -75.23
N GLY A 254 42.63 82.41 -75.71
CA GLY A 254 43.47 83.17 -76.53
C GLY A 254 43.00 83.34 -78.00
N VAL A 255 42.15 82.34 -78.43
CA VAL A 255 41.69 82.26 -79.84
C VAL A 255 40.21 82.55 -80.04
N ARG A 256 39.43 82.68 -78.99
CA ARG A 256 37.97 82.90 -78.99
C ARG A 256 37.46 84.12 -79.77
N HIS A 257 38.37 85.14 -80.03
CA HIS A 257 38.05 86.33 -80.75
C HIS A 257 38.46 86.29 -82.20
N LEU A 258 39.15 85.22 -82.61
CA LEU A 258 39.67 85.09 -83.96
C LEU A 258 38.73 84.35 -84.94
N ASP A 259 37.82 83.58 -84.41
CA ASP A 259 36.79 82.84 -85.13
C ASP A 259 35.59 82.56 -84.23
N ASP A 260 34.35 82.84 -84.73
CA ASP A 260 33.09 82.70 -83.99
C ASP A 260 32.84 81.28 -83.49
N ALA A 261 33.31 80.28 -84.18
CA ALA A 261 33.23 78.83 -83.80
C ALA A 261 33.99 78.56 -82.47
N PHE A 262 35.24 79.15 -82.35
CA PHE A 262 35.98 79.01 -81.07
C PHE A 262 35.39 79.86 -79.97
N GLY A 263 34.76 80.95 -80.26
CA GLY A 263 33.97 81.71 -79.28
C GLY A 263 32.83 80.89 -78.69
N GLN A 264 31.99 80.32 -79.54
CA GLN A 264 30.91 79.40 -79.12
C GLN A 264 31.41 78.17 -78.34
N LEU A 265 32.55 77.55 -78.73
CA LEU A 265 33.14 76.43 -77.98
C LEU A 265 33.65 76.88 -76.63
N TYR A 266 34.21 78.08 -76.47
CA TYR A 266 34.61 78.63 -75.18
C TYR A 266 33.42 78.87 -74.24
N GLU A 267 32.29 79.41 -74.72
CA GLU A 267 31.06 79.61 -73.96
C GLU A 267 30.46 78.24 -73.52
N ARG A 268 30.35 77.31 -74.44
CA ARG A 268 29.84 75.98 -74.15
C ARG A 268 30.70 75.25 -73.12
N LEU A 269 32.02 75.37 -73.11
CA LEU A 269 32.89 74.84 -72.07
C LEU A 269 32.67 75.49 -70.70
N GLY A 270 32.39 76.83 -70.73
CA GLY A 270 32.01 77.58 -69.51
C GLY A 270 30.70 77.09 -68.93
N GLU A 271 29.69 76.89 -69.80
CA GLU A 271 28.41 76.30 -69.38
C GLU A 271 28.60 74.89 -68.84
N ALA A 272 29.35 74.00 -69.53
CA ALA A 272 29.65 72.63 -69.07
C ALA A 272 30.43 72.62 -67.75
N TYR A 273 31.37 73.56 -67.56
CA TYR A 273 32.08 73.72 -66.29
C TYR A 273 31.13 74.07 -65.15
N SER A 274 30.22 75.05 -65.38
CA SER A 274 29.24 75.45 -64.34
C SER A 274 28.31 74.32 -63.99
N GLU A 275 27.82 73.57 -64.97
CA GLU A 275 26.95 72.41 -64.73
C GLU A 275 27.69 71.31 -63.96
N VAL A 276 28.92 70.95 -64.34
CA VAL A 276 29.75 69.95 -63.64
C VAL A 276 30.12 70.47 -62.25
N TYR A 277 30.32 71.74 -62.03
CA TYR A 277 30.57 72.31 -60.71
C TYR A 277 29.37 72.16 -59.80
N ASP A 278 28.15 72.45 -60.27
CA ASP A 278 26.93 72.26 -59.49
C ASP A 278 26.68 70.81 -59.13
N ILE A 279 26.99 69.87 -60.07
CA ILE A 279 26.93 68.45 -59.81
C ILE A 279 27.97 68.07 -58.73
N ALA A 280 29.22 68.54 -58.82
CA ALA A 280 30.25 68.26 -57.83
C ALA A 280 29.89 68.78 -56.43
N ALA A 281 29.35 70.03 -56.34
CA ALA A 281 28.86 70.54 -55.08
C ALA A 281 27.72 69.72 -54.48
N THR A 282 26.77 69.28 -55.32
CA THR A 282 25.68 68.37 -54.88
C THR A 282 26.22 67.00 -54.39
N VAL A 283 27.25 66.45 -55.03
CA VAL A 283 27.89 65.20 -54.60
C VAL A 283 28.61 65.38 -53.27
N GLU A 284 29.28 66.51 -53.05
CA GLU A 284 29.94 66.81 -51.77
C GLU A 284 28.94 67.04 -50.63
N ASP A 285 27.82 67.76 -50.88
CA ASP A 285 26.75 67.88 -49.91
C ASP A 285 26.17 66.56 -49.51
N LYS A 286 25.92 65.70 -50.48
CA LYS A 286 25.42 64.29 -50.20
C LYS A 286 26.42 63.43 -49.43
N ARG A 287 27.69 63.64 -49.60
CA ARG A 287 28.74 62.98 -48.81
C ARG A 287 28.68 63.40 -47.33
N GLY A 288 28.44 64.69 -47.07
CA GLY A 288 28.29 65.20 -45.69
C GLY A 288 27.05 64.69 -44.96
N GLU A 289 25.98 64.33 -45.69
CA GLU A 289 24.75 63.78 -45.10
C GLU A 289 24.88 62.34 -44.68
N LEU A 290 25.89 61.56 -45.19
CA LEU A 290 26.12 60.16 -44.87
C LEU A 290 27.00 60.06 -43.61
N ASP A 291 26.40 60.23 -42.42
CA ASP A 291 27.06 60.08 -41.11
C ASP A 291 27.16 58.63 -40.76
N VAL A 292 28.22 57.95 -41.12
CA VAL A 292 28.55 56.55 -40.76
C VAL A 292 29.82 56.55 -39.94
N SER A 293 29.72 56.21 -38.67
CA SER A 293 30.90 56.08 -37.82
C SER A 293 31.79 54.90 -38.28
N PRO A 294 33.08 55.12 -38.52
CA PRO A 294 34.01 54.02 -38.90
C PRO A 294 33.98 52.90 -37.83
N GLY A 295 33.84 51.66 -38.29
CA GLY A 295 33.82 50.46 -37.43
C GLY A 295 32.45 50.14 -36.78
N GLU A 296 31.38 50.88 -37.12
CA GLU A 296 30.02 50.53 -36.62
C GLU A 296 29.52 49.26 -37.27
N LEU A 297 29.75 49.04 -38.55
CA LEU A 297 29.40 47.81 -39.25
C LEU A 297 30.11 46.61 -38.64
N ASP A 298 31.41 46.69 -38.35
CA ASP A 298 32.17 45.62 -37.68
C ASP A 298 31.60 45.28 -36.29
N ARG A 299 31.16 46.31 -35.55
CA ARG A 299 30.51 46.09 -34.22
C ARG A 299 29.19 45.36 -34.36
N VAL A 300 28.37 45.74 -35.33
CA VAL A 300 27.07 45.12 -35.60
C VAL A 300 27.29 43.66 -36.04
N GLU A 301 28.23 43.43 -36.98
CA GLU A 301 28.54 42.05 -37.45
C GLU A 301 29.12 41.19 -36.32
N SER A 302 30.01 41.71 -35.48
CA SER A 302 30.56 40.98 -34.34
C SER A 302 29.47 40.59 -33.32
N ARG A 303 28.50 41.52 -33.11
CA ARG A 303 27.34 41.24 -32.21
C ARG A 303 26.42 40.17 -32.81
N MET A 304 26.13 40.24 -34.08
CA MET A 304 25.34 39.25 -34.79
C MET A 304 26.01 37.87 -34.76
N ASP A 305 27.31 37.82 -34.93
CA ASP A 305 28.11 36.58 -34.84
C ASP A 305 28.03 35.95 -33.41
N LEU A 306 28.05 36.79 -32.38
CA LEU A 306 27.85 36.34 -31.00
C LEU A 306 26.47 35.72 -30.84
N LEU A 307 25.42 36.43 -31.29
CA LEU A 307 24.05 35.91 -31.23
C LEU A 307 23.90 34.60 -31.97
N TYR A 308 24.46 34.51 -33.17
CA TYR A 308 24.40 33.26 -33.96
C TYR A 308 25.06 32.07 -33.27
N ARG A 309 26.22 32.25 -32.60
CA ARG A 309 26.88 31.21 -31.81
C ARG A 309 26.05 30.79 -30.61
N LEU A 310 25.44 31.75 -29.91
CA LEU A 310 24.59 31.45 -28.75
C LEU A 310 23.29 30.76 -29.15
N LYS A 311 22.69 31.18 -30.27
CA LYS A 311 21.49 30.54 -30.83
C LYS A 311 21.71 29.05 -31.12
N LYS A 312 22.87 28.66 -31.65
CA LYS A 312 23.21 27.25 -31.88
C LYS A 312 23.28 26.39 -30.60
N LYS A 313 23.50 27.03 -29.43
CA LYS A 313 23.64 26.34 -28.17
C LYS A 313 22.35 26.32 -27.34
N TYR A 314 21.59 27.42 -27.32
CA TYR A 314 20.62 27.71 -26.29
C TYR A 314 19.19 27.94 -26.77
N GLY A 315 18.96 28.25 -28.05
CA GLY A 315 17.63 28.45 -28.57
C GLY A 315 17.61 29.12 -29.94
N ALA A 316 16.51 29.09 -30.67
CA ALA A 316 16.40 29.60 -32.02
C ALA A 316 16.25 31.13 -32.08
N THR A 317 15.75 31.74 -31.01
CA THR A 317 15.55 33.20 -30.88
C THR A 317 16.24 33.75 -29.63
N VAL A 318 16.32 35.06 -29.49
CA VAL A 318 16.80 35.70 -28.26
C VAL A 318 15.88 35.42 -27.10
N GLU A 319 14.59 35.40 -27.34
CA GLU A 319 13.57 35.03 -26.36
C GLU A 319 13.74 33.58 -25.86
N ASP A 320 13.97 32.62 -26.77
CA ASP A 320 14.24 31.23 -26.40
C ASP A 320 15.49 31.10 -25.52
N MET A 321 16.53 31.90 -25.78
CA MET A 321 17.76 31.91 -24.98
C MET A 321 17.52 32.51 -23.59
N LEU A 322 16.71 33.54 -23.47
CA LEU A 322 16.30 34.14 -22.18
C LEU A 322 15.43 33.19 -21.38
N ASP A 323 14.48 32.50 -22.03
CA ASP A 323 13.67 31.47 -21.40
C ASP A 323 14.52 30.25 -20.95
N TYR A 324 15.52 29.89 -21.74
CA TYR A 324 16.48 28.85 -21.36
C TYR A 324 17.29 29.26 -20.13
N GLN A 325 17.78 30.52 -20.09
CA GLN A 325 18.49 31.07 -18.94
C GLN A 325 17.62 31.00 -17.68
N ALA A 326 16.37 31.48 -17.76
CA ALA A 326 15.42 31.44 -16.63
C ALA A 326 15.18 30.03 -16.12
N ARG A 327 15.05 29.03 -17.02
CA ARG A 327 14.92 27.62 -16.65
C ARG A 327 16.19 27.10 -15.94
N CYS A 328 17.37 27.43 -16.43
CA CYS A 328 18.63 27.05 -15.80
C CYS A 328 18.77 27.68 -14.40
N GLU A 329 18.39 28.93 -14.24
CA GLU A 329 18.41 29.63 -12.93
C GLU A 329 17.42 29.01 -11.95
N ALA A 330 16.20 28.65 -12.41
CA ALA A 330 15.21 27.96 -11.59
C ALA A 330 15.68 26.54 -11.16
N GLU A 331 16.28 25.79 -12.08
CA GLU A 331 16.84 24.46 -11.77
C GLU A 331 18.01 24.55 -10.78
N LEU A 332 18.90 25.52 -10.96
CA LEU A 332 20.02 25.73 -10.03
C LEU A 332 19.52 26.05 -8.62
N ALA A 333 18.54 26.96 -8.50
CA ALA A 333 17.92 27.31 -7.23
C ALA A 333 17.24 26.09 -6.56
N GLN A 334 16.56 25.24 -7.34
CA GLN A 334 15.99 23.98 -6.80
C GLN A 334 17.05 23.04 -6.25
N ILE A 335 18.19 22.90 -6.93
CA ILE A 335 19.30 22.05 -6.47
C ILE A 335 19.95 22.61 -5.19
N GLU A 336 20.08 23.92 -5.07
CA GLU A 336 20.63 24.60 -3.88
C GLU A 336 19.65 24.47 -2.69
N ASP A 337 18.35 24.75 -2.89
CA ASP A 337 17.31 24.58 -1.86
C ASP A 337 17.16 23.12 -1.39
N ALA A 338 17.41 22.15 -2.28
CA ALA A 338 17.39 20.74 -1.93
C ALA A 338 18.49 20.37 -0.91
N GLY A 339 19.62 21.03 -0.94
CA GLY A 339 20.70 20.84 0.04
C GLY A 339 20.29 21.22 1.47
N ASP A 340 19.69 22.39 1.63
CA ASP A 340 19.18 22.87 2.93
C ASP A 340 17.98 22.04 3.41
N THR A 341 17.15 21.61 2.46
CA THR A 341 16.02 20.72 2.75
C THR A 341 16.49 19.34 3.19
N LEU A 342 17.52 18.78 2.56
CA LEU A 342 18.11 17.50 2.93
C LEU A 342 18.67 17.54 4.35
N ALA A 343 19.43 18.56 4.71
CA ALA A 343 19.99 18.73 6.05
C ALA A 343 18.90 18.81 7.14
N ARG A 344 17.78 19.52 6.84
CA ARG A 344 16.60 19.58 7.74
C ARG A 344 15.92 18.24 7.86
N LEU A 345 15.76 17.51 6.75
CA LEU A 345 15.15 16.16 6.75
C LEU A 345 16.02 15.14 7.47
N GLU A 346 17.35 15.21 7.37
CA GLU A 346 18.28 14.33 8.14
C GLU A 346 18.18 14.55 9.65
N GLN A 347 18.08 15.79 10.09
CA GLN A 347 17.82 16.09 11.51
C GLN A 347 16.45 15.58 11.95
N ALA A 348 15.41 15.77 11.11
CA ALA A 348 14.08 15.26 11.37
C ALA A 348 14.05 13.73 11.39
N LEU A 349 14.81 13.06 10.50
CA LEU A 349 14.96 11.61 10.46
C LEU A 349 15.55 11.07 11.75
N SER A 350 16.67 11.65 12.22
CA SER A 350 17.31 11.24 13.48
C SER A 350 16.36 11.37 14.68
N LYS A 351 15.59 12.45 14.72
CA LYS A 351 14.55 12.64 15.76
C LYS A 351 13.43 11.61 15.63
N ALA A 352 12.89 11.41 14.43
CA ALA A 352 11.81 10.47 14.17
C ALA A 352 12.23 9.02 14.46
N GLU A 353 13.47 8.64 14.12
CA GLU A 353 14.03 7.33 14.46
C GLU A 353 14.10 7.12 15.98
N LYS A 354 14.58 8.12 16.71
CA LYS A 354 14.62 8.05 18.19
C LYS A 354 13.22 7.90 18.79
N GLU A 355 12.24 8.65 18.29
CA GLU A 355 10.85 8.54 18.75
C GLU A 355 10.25 7.17 18.41
N ALA A 356 10.50 6.65 17.22
CA ALA A 356 10.04 5.32 16.82
C ALA A 356 10.70 4.22 17.65
N ARG A 357 12.01 4.30 17.94
CA ARG A 357 12.70 3.36 18.83
C ARG A 357 12.16 3.41 20.26
N GLN A 358 11.87 4.59 20.80
CA GLN A 358 11.27 4.72 22.13
C GLN A 358 9.87 4.09 22.19
N ALA A 359 9.04 4.32 21.17
CA ALA A 359 7.72 3.70 21.09
C ALA A 359 7.83 2.17 20.91
N ALA A 360 8.77 1.68 20.08
CA ALA A 360 9.05 0.25 19.92
C ALA A 360 9.50 -0.39 21.24
N GLN A 361 10.36 0.28 22.01
CA GLN A 361 10.80 -0.21 23.31
C GLN A 361 9.64 -0.32 24.30
N ALA A 362 8.78 0.69 24.38
CA ALA A 362 7.60 0.65 25.23
C ALA A 362 6.63 -0.49 24.86
N LEU A 363 6.47 -0.74 23.55
CA LEU A 363 5.67 -1.86 23.05
C LEU A 363 6.33 -3.20 23.39
N SER A 364 7.65 -3.33 23.22
CA SER A 364 8.42 -4.53 23.57
C SER A 364 8.33 -4.85 25.07
N ASP A 365 8.45 -3.84 25.93
CA ASP A 365 8.36 -4.03 27.38
C ASP A 365 6.96 -4.50 27.80
N ALA A 366 5.91 -3.94 27.17
CA ALA A 366 4.53 -4.38 27.40
C ALA A 366 4.28 -5.81 26.91
N ARG A 367 4.86 -6.19 25.75
CA ARG A 367 4.83 -7.56 25.22
C ARG A 367 5.52 -8.55 26.14
N LYS A 368 6.68 -8.22 26.68
CA LYS A 368 7.41 -9.07 27.63
C LYS A 368 6.62 -9.30 28.91
N ALA A 369 6.03 -8.23 29.46
CA ALA A 369 5.13 -8.35 30.61
C ALA A 369 3.86 -9.17 30.30
N ALA A 370 3.33 -9.08 29.07
CA ALA A 370 2.22 -9.92 28.64
C ALA A 370 2.66 -11.38 28.49
N ALA A 371 3.85 -11.64 27.95
CA ALA A 371 4.41 -12.97 27.78
C ALA A 371 4.58 -13.72 29.09
N ASP A 372 5.04 -13.06 30.15
CA ASP A 372 5.15 -13.63 31.48
C ASP A 372 3.79 -14.06 32.02
N ARG A 373 2.76 -13.20 31.88
CA ARG A 373 1.39 -13.53 32.31
C ARG A 373 0.80 -14.67 31.46
N LEU A 374 0.98 -14.63 30.15
CA LEU A 374 0.52 -15.66 29.21
C LEU A 374 1.12 -17.02 29.56
N THR A 375 2.43 -17.05 29.76
CA THR A 375 3.15 -18.27 30.13
C THR A 375 2.64 -18.87 31.45
N ALA A 376 2.44 -18.04 32.47
CA ALA A 376 1.92 -18.50 33.77
C ALA A 376 0.50 -19.07 33.63
N GLN A 377 -0.38 -18.45 32.85
CA GLN A 377 -1.73 -18.94 32.64
C GLN A 377 -1.75 -20.24 31.82
N ILE A 378 -0.95 -20.34 30.73
CA ILE A 378 -0.82 -21.56 29.96
C ILE A 378 -0.33 -22.73 30.83
N LEU A 379 0.68 -22.51 31.67
CA LEU A 379 1.17 -23.54 32.61
C LEU A 379 0.09 -24.00 33.59
N THR A 380 -0.71 -23.08 34.10
CA THR A 380 -1.87 -23.41 34.96
C THR A 380 -2.89 -24.28 34.24
N GLU A 381 -3.21 -23.95 33.00
CA GLU A 381 -4.13 -24.72 32.16
C GLU A 381 -3.57 -26.11 31.84
N LEU A 382 -2.29 -26.21 31.51
CA LEU A 382 -1.63 -27.51 31.21
C LEU A 382 -1.58 -28.40 32.45
N GLN A 383 -1.40 -27.86 33.67
CA GLN A 383 -1.51 -28.62 34.91
C GLN A 383 -2.89 -29.24 35.11
N GLN A 384 -3.98 -28.49 34.78
CA GLN A 384 -5.34 -29.01 34.83
C GLN A 384 -5.60 -30.15 33.83
N LEU A 385 -4.85 -30.17 32.72
CA LEU A 385 -4.89 -31.22 31.69
C LEU A 385 -3.93 -32.39 31.94
N ASP A 386 -3.41 -32.55 33.19
CA ASP A 386 -2.45 -33.58 33.60
C ASP A 386 -1.09 -33.48 32.86
N MET A 387 -0.68 -32.25 32.52
CA MET A 387 0.55 -31.96 31.78
C MET A 387 1.52 -31.04 32.57
N GLY A 388 1.58 -31.24 33.90
CA GLY A 388 2.34 -30.35 34.79
C GLY A 388 3.87 -30.38 34.64
N LYS A 389 4.42 -31.24 33.77
CA LYS A 389 5.85 -31.32 33.48
C LYS A 389 6.32 -30.48 32.29
N ILE A 390 5.39 -29.91 31.54
CA ILE A 390 5.68 -29.10 30.37
C ILE A 390 6.29 -27.75 30.80
N ARG A 391 7.27 -27.31 30.04
CA ARG A 391 7.80 -25.96 30.12
C ARG A 391 7.36 -25.15 28.92
N VAL A 392 6.98 -23.92 29.16
CA VAL A 392 6.55 -22.95 28.14
C VAL A 392 7.41 -21.70 28.30
N ALA A 393 7.82 -21.10 27.21
CA ALA A 393 8.47 -19.81 27.19
C ALA A 393 8.07 -19.05 25.92
N VAL A 394 8.11 -17.74 26.02
CA VAL A 394 8.02 -16.84 24.87
C VAL A 394 9.42 -16.30 24.60
N ASP A 395 9.96 -16.59 23.43
CA ASP A 395 11.25 -16.14 22.97
C ASP A 395 11.11 -14.83 22.22
N PHE A 396 11.99 -13.88 22.51
CA PHE A 396 12.07 -12.58 21.86
C PHE A 396 13.43 -12.42 21.20
N ALA A 397 13.44 -12.28 19.88
CA ALA A 397 14.62 -11.86 19.14
C ALA A 397 14.44 -10.42 18.66
N GLU A 398 15.46 -9.61 18.80
CA GLU A 398 15.45 -8.23 18.27
C GLU A 398 15.59 -8.26 16.76
N LYS A 399 14.74 -7.49 16.06
CA LYS A 399 14.79 -7.23 14.62
C LYS A 399 14.89 -5.73 14.34
N PRO A 400 15.33 -5.32 13.14
CA PRO A 400 15.21 -3.93 12.71
C PRO A 400 13.78 -3.42 12.86
N LEU A 401 13.60 -2.11 13.08
CA LEU A 401 12.28 -1.50 13.15
C LEU A 401 11.46 -1.85 11.90
N ASP A 402 10.28 -2.41 12.13
CA ASP A 402 9.33 -2.80 11.10
C ASP A 402 7.92 -2.32 11.47
N SER A 403 6.94 -2.55 10.62
CA SER A 403 5.54 -2.11 10.80
C SER A 403 4.89 -2.58 12.10
N ASP A 404 5.35 -3.70 12.67
CA ASP A 404 4.85 -4.32 13.90
C ASP A 404 5.76 -4.16 15.13
N GLY A 405 6.84 -3.39 15.04
CA GLY A 405 7.77 -3.16 16.13
C GLY A 405 9.20 -3.63 15.87
N MET A 406 9.90 -3.96 16.94
CA MET A 406 11.30 -4.42 16.90
C MET A 406 11.47 -5.86 17.42
N ASP A 407 10.37 -6.55 17.73
CA ASP A 407 10.37 -7.90 18.29
C ASP A 407 10.00 -8.95 17.24
N ALA A 408 10.76 -10.04 17.18
CA ALA A 408 10.32 -11.30 16.61
C ALA A 408 9.95 -12.24 17.75
N VAL A 409 8.68 -12.65 17.82
CA VAL A 409 8.12 -13.41 18.95
C VAL A 409 7.89 -14.85 18.54
N ARG A 410 8.35 -15.80 19.38
CA ARG A 410 8.12 -17.24 19.16
C ARG A 410 7.70 -17.91 20.44
N PHE A 411 6.69 -18.78 20.35
CA PHE A 411 6.30 -19.64 21.47
C PHE A 411 7.10 -20.94 21.44
N LEU A 412 7.81 -21.18 22.52
CA LEU A 412 8.65 -22.37 22.71
C LEU A 412 8.07 -23.24 23.80
N MET A 413 8.16 -24.54 23.61
CA MET A 413 7.73 -25.54 24.59
C MET A 413 8.68 -26.73 24.67
N SER A 414 8.63 -27.42 25.81
CA SER A 414 9.27 -28.71 26.01
C SER A 414 8.29 -29.67 26.69
N ALA A 415 8.00 -30.81 26.07
CA ALA A 415 7.07 -31.79 26.59
C ALA A 415 7.64 -32.57 27.78
N ASN A 416 8.96 -32.73 27.87
CA ASN A 416 9.64 -33.56 28.87
C ASN A 416 10.63 -32.76 29.72
N VAL A 417 10.82 -33.19 30.96
CA VAL A 417 11.81 -32.63 31.88
C VAL A 417 13.22 -32.91 31.34
N GLY A 418 14.03 -31.86 31.16
CA GLY A 418 15.42 -32.03 30.70
C GLY A 418 15.61 -31.84 29.20
N GLU A 419 14.54 -31.79 28.39
CA GLU A 419 14.61 -31.46 26.97
C GLU A 419 14.74 -29.94 26.76
N GLU A 420 15.35 -29.54 25.64
CA GLU A 420 15.42 -28.16 25.24
C GLU A 420 14.05 -27.61 24.82
N LEU A 421 13.84 -26.31 25.04
CA LEU A 421 12.67 -25.62 24.52
C LEU A 421 12.74 -25.55 22.98
N ARG A 422 11.66 -25.95 22.31
CA ARG A 422 11.55 -25.96 20.84
C ARG A 422 10.26 -25.26 20.39
N PRO A 423 10.22 -24.76 19.16
CA PRO A 423 8.98 -24.24 18.59
C PRO A 423 7.85 -25.27 18.67
N ILE A 424 6.64 -24.79 18.94
CA ILE A 424 5.45 -25.65 19.18
C ILE A 424 5.22 -26.65 18.04
N HIS A 425 5.43 -26.22 16.78
CA HIS A 425 5.24 -27.07 15.60
C HIS A 425 6.18 -28.29 15.54
N LYS A 426 7.25 -28.33 16.36
CA LYS A 426 8.22 -29.44 16.45
C LYS A 426 7.90 -30.43 17.56
N ILE A 427 6.78 -30.29 18.27
CA ILE A 427 6.36 -31.22 19.32
C ILE A 427 5.79 -32.46 18.66
N ALA A 428 6.35 -33.61 18.98
CA ALA A 428 6.20 -34.86 18.19
C ALA A 428 4.91 -35.66 18.46
N SER A 429 4.16 -35.42 19.54
CA SER A 429 2.99 -36.24 19.92
C SER A 429 1.68 -35.57 19.60
N GLY A 430 0.86 -36.16 18.73
CA GLY A 430 -0.43 -35.59 18.32
C GLY A 430 -1.39 -35.34 19.50
N GLY A 431 -1.48 -36.23 20.45
CA GLY A 431 -2.35 -36.07 21.63
C GLY A 431 -1.82 -35.02 22.64
N GLU A 432 -0.51 -34.86 22.76
CA GLU A 432 0.08 -33.79 23.58
C GLU A 432 -0.13 -32.43 22.92
N LEU A 433 0.11 -32.36 21.64
CA LEU A 433 -0.11 -31.14 20.86
C LEU A 433 -1.57 -30.68 20.96
N ALA A 434 -2.53 -31.60 20.82
CA ALA A 434 -3.95 -31.27 20.93
C ALA A 434 -4.30 -30.65 22.30
N ARG A 435 -3.77 -31.16 23.40
CA ARG A 435 -3.98 -30.64 24.76
C ARG A 435 -3.28 -29.28 24.95
N ILE A 436 -2.05 -29.13 24.44
CA ILE A 436 -1.33 -27.85 24.45
C ILE A 436 -2.13 -26.79 23.71
N MET A 437 -2.61 -27.13 22.51
CA MET A 437 -3.44 -26.23 21.71
C MET A 437 -4.72 -25.84 22.42
N LEU A 438 -5.37 -26.79 23.11
CA LEU A 438 -6.55 -26.52 23.91
C LEU A 438 -6.24 -25.56 25.06
N ALA A 439 -5.16 -25.80 25.81
CA ALA A 439 -4.74 -24.93 26.91
C ALA A 439 -4.43 -23.51 26.41
N MET A 440 -3.65 -23.37 25.36
CA MET A 440 -3.32 -22.07 24.76
C MET A 440 -4.56 -21.34 24.26
N LYS A 441 -5.42 -22.03 23.52
CA LYS A 441 -6.67 -21.47 23.02
C LYS A 441 -7.59 -21.02 24.13
N ASN A 442 -7.69 -21.79 25.21
CA ASN A 442 -8.49 -21.39 26.37
C ASN A 442 -7.99 -20.06 26.97
N VAL A 443 -6.68 -19.94 27.19
CA VAL A 443 -6.08 -18.72 27.75
C VAL A 443 -6.26 -17.53 26.80
N LEU A 444 -6.02 -17.71 25.51
CA LEU A 444 -6.15 -16.64 24.51
C LEU A 444 -7.60 -16.24 24.31
N SER A 445 -8.54 -17.18 24.34
CA SER A 445 -9.98 -16.91 24.14
C SER A 445 -10.70 -16.36 25.38
N GLU A 446 -10.12 -16.44 26.58
CA GLU A 446 -10.69 -15.74 27.76
C GLU A 446 -10.74 -14.23 27.57
N GLN A 447 -9.89 -13.69 26.71
CA GLN A 447 -9.87 -12.27 26.34
C GLN A 447 -10.87 -11.93 25.23
N ASP A 448 -11.34 -12.92 24.47
CA ASP A 448 -12.29 -12.71 23.39
C ASP A 448 -13.70 -12.47 23.96
N HIS A 449 -14.33 -11.39 23.56
CA HIS A 449 -15.72 -11.06 23.92
C HIS A 449 -16.76 -11.93 23.19
N VAL A 450 -16.33 -13.06 22.62
CA VAL A 450 -17.18 -13.97 21.84
C VAL A 450 -18.04 -14.82 22.78
N GLY A 451 -19.34 -14.87 22.52
CA GLY A 451 -20.31 -15.59 23.36
C GLY A 451 -20.36 -17.09 23.11
N THR A 452 -19.91 -17.57 21.94
CA THR A 452 -19.98 -19.00 21.54
C THR A 452 -18.63 -19.50 21.07
N MET A 453 -18.21 -20.67 21.57
CA MET A 453 -16.99 -21.36 21.19
C MET A 453 -17.32 -22.72 20.61
N VAL A 454 -16.78 -23.03 19.45
CA VAL A 454 -16.93 -24.33 18.79
C VAL A 454 -15.61 -25.08 18.83
N PHE A 455 -15.61 -26.31 19.30
CA PHE A 455 -14.45 -27.18 19.38
C PHE A 455 -14.64 -28.39 18.46
N ASP A 456 -13.80 -28.48 17.45
CA ASP A 456 -13.73 -29.64 16.56
C ASP A 456 -12.41 -30.37 16.78
N GLU A 457 -12.46 -31.72 16.80
CA GLU A 457 -11.31 -32.60 16.95
C GLU A 457 -10.46 -32.39 18.23
N VAL A 458 -11.02 -31.81 19.30
CA VAL A 458 -10.28 -31.58 20.55
C VAL A 458 -9.93 -32.89 21.26
N ASP A 459 -10.56 -33.98 20.87
CA ASP A 459 -10.42 -35.34 21.37
C ASP A 459 -9.46 -36.22 20.56
N THR A 460 -8.85 -35.67 19.50
CA THR A 460 -7.89 -36.40 18.67
C THR A 460 -6.64 -36.76 19.48
N GLY A 461 -6.34 -38.09 19.59
CA GLY A 461 -5.21 -38.59 20.36
C GLY A 461 -5.36 -38.48 21.88
N VAL A 462 -6.56 -38.19 22.39
CA VAL A 462 -6.88 -38.10 23.82
C VAL A 462 -7.70 -39.31 24.25
N SER A 463 -7.40 -39.93 25.39
CA SER A 463 -8.14 -41.09 25.89
C SER A 463 -8.09 -41.17 27.42
N GLY A 464 -8.98 -41.99 28.00
CA GLY A 464 -8.97 -42.32 29.41
C GLY A 464 -9.04 -41.07 30.33
N ARG A 465 -8.10 -40.97 31.24
CA ARG A 465 -8.06 -39.89 32.24
C ARG A 465 -7.89 -38.49 31.63
N ALA A 466 -7.13 -38.38 30.54
CA ALA A 466 -6.96 -37.10 29.82
C ALA A 466 -8.28 -36.63 29.20
N ALA A 467 -9.08 -37.56 28.63
CA ALA A 467 -10.42 -37.25 28.10
C ALA A 467 -11.35 -36.70 29.17
N GLN A 468 -11.30 -37.26 30.37
CA GLN A 468 -12.07 -36.78 31.52
C GLN A 468 -11.68 -35.34 31.89
N LYS A 469 -10.37 -35.02 31.91
CA LYS A 469 -9.88 -33.67 32.22
C LYS A 469 -10.29 -32.64 31.15
N VAL A 470 -10.25 -33.02 29.87
CA VAL A 470 -10.75 -32.18 28.76
C VAL A 470 -12.25 -31.93 28.95
N ALA A 471 -13.04 -32.97 29.27
CA ALA A 471 -14.48 -32.84 29.49
C ALA A 471 -14.82 -31.90 30.68
N GLU A 472 -14.12 -32.06 31.80
CA GLU A 472 -14.24 -31.17 32.96
C GLU A 472 -13.93 -29.72 32.60
N LYS A 473 -12.89 -29.51 31.77
CA LYS A 473 -12.52 -28.14 31.30
C LYS A 473 -13.59 -27.54 30.41
N MET A 474 -14.15 -28.31 29.47
CA MET A 474 -15.25 -27.83 28.61
C MET A 474 -16.48 -27.46 29.45
N ALA A 475 -16.82 -28.24 30.47
CA ALA A 475 -17.90 -27.91 31.39
C ALA A 475 -17.65 -26.62 32.18
N ARG A 476 -16.40 -26.34 32.60
CA ARG A 476 -16.05 -25.07 33.25
C ARG A 476 -16.20 -23.88 32.31
N ILE A 477 -15.71 -23.99 31.06
CA ILE A 477 -15.85 -22.95 30.03
C ILE A 477 -17.33 -22.66 29.76
N SER A 478 -18.14 -23.72 29.69
CA SER A 478 -19.57 -23.62 29.36
C SER A 478 -20.42 -22.85 30.39
N ARG A 479 -19.89 -22.62 31.60
CA ARG A 479 -20.55 -21.77 32.61
C ARG A 479 -20.53 -20.28 32.25
N ARG A 480 -19.61 -19.86 31.42
CA ARG A 480 -19.43 -18.45 31.01
C ARG A 480 -19.74 -18.20 29.55
N LYS A 481 -19.54 -19.20 28.71
CA LYS A 481 -19.71 -19.12 27.26
C LYS A 481 -20.49 -20.34 26.78
N GLN A 482 -21.23 -20.21 25.69
CA GLN A 482 -21.81 -21.38 25.02
C GLN A 482 -20.68 -22.18 24.37
N VAL A 483 -20.65 -23.50 24.59
CA VAL A 483 -19.68 -24.43 24.04
C VAL A 483 -20.40 -25.42 23.12
N LEU A 484 -19.92 -25.54 21.88
CA LEU A 484 -20.28 -26.58 20.94
C LEU A 484 -19.07 -27.47 20.74
N CYS A 485 -19.19 -28.78 20.93
CA CYS A 485 -18.06 -29.72 20.78
C CYS A 485 -18.46 -30.88 19.91
N VAL A 486 -17.72 -31.11 18.82
CA VAL A 486 -17.80 -32.33 18.05
C VAL A 486 -16.85 -33.35 18.67
N THR A 487 -17.38 -34.54 19.07
CA THR A 487 -16.58 -35.52 19.79
C THR A 487 -16.99 -36.96 19.45
N HIS A 488 -16.04 -37.86 19.59
CA HIS A 488 -16.27 -39.31 19.58
C HIS A 488 -16.03 -39.94 20.96
N LEU A 489 -15.65 -39.12 21.98
CA LEU A 489 -15.36 -39.60 23.32
C LEU A 489 -16.60 -39.57 24.23
N PRO A 490 -16.96 -40.69 24.88
CA PRO A 490 -18.12 -40.76 25.75
C PRO A 490 -17.99 -39.83 26.97
N GLN A 491 -16.77 -39.53 27.46
CA GLN A 491 -16.52 -38.62 28.58
C GLN A 491 -16.96 -37.19 28.26
N LEU A 492 -16.62 -36.68 27.06
CA LEU A 492 -17.00 -35.33 26.61
C LEU A 492 -18.52 -35.27 26.40
N ALA A 493 -19.08 -36.27 25.71
CA ALA A 493 -20.51 -36.32 25.42
C ALA A 493 -21.36 -36.45 26.69
N ALA A 494 -20.90 -37.21 27.71
CA ALA A 494 -21.58 -37.31 29.01
C ALA A 494 -21.59 -35.98 29.76
N MET A 495 -20.52 -35.17 29.65
CA MET A 495 -20.36 -33.92 30.35
C MET A 495 -21.24 -32.79 29.76
N ALA A 496 -21.75 -32.95 28.55
CA ALA A 496 -22.58 -31.94 27.89
C ALA A 496 -23.94 -31.73 28.57
N ASP A 497 -24.43 -30.48 28.56
CA ASP A 497 -25.79 -30.16 28.99
C ASP A 497 -26.82 -30.60 27.94
N THR A 498 -26.52 -30.42 26.68
CA THR A 498 -27.32 -30.88 25.54
C THR A 498 -26.48 -31.75 24.63
N HIS A 499 -27.07 -32.87 24.20
CA HIS A 499 -26.39 -33.89 23.38
C HIS A 499 -27.16 -34.12 22.09
N PHE A 500 -26.50 -34.02 20.95
CA PHE A 500 -27.04 -34.30 19.62
C PHE A 500 -26.34 -35.51 19.02
N SER A 501 -27.12 -36.43 18.39
CA SER A 501 -26.58 -37.45 17.49
C SER A 501 -26.67 -36.97 16.03
N VAL A 502 -25.62 -37.25 15.28
CA VAL A 502 -25.54 -37.05 13.84
C VAL A 502 -25.51 -38.40 13.17
N GLU A 503 -26.60 -38.77 12.52
CA GLU A 503 -26.81 -40.12 11.97
C GLU A 503 -26.99 -40.07 10.45
N LYS A 504 -26.47 -41.10 9.77
CA LYS A 504 -26.73 -41.31 8.35
C LYS A 504 -27.95 -42.18 8.15
N GLY A 505 -28.80 -41.78 7.22
CA GLY A 505 -29.88 -42.60 6.72
C GLY A 505 -29.81 -42.74 5.19
N GLU A 506 -30.54 -43.74 4.65
CA GLU A 506 -30.75 -43.88 3.23
C GLU A 506 -32.25 -43.72 2.91
N ARG A 507 -32.59 -42.85 1.96
CA ARG A 507 -33.94 -42.71 1.43
C ARG A 507 -33.84 -42.56 -0.08
N ASP A 508 -34.64 -43.36 -0.81
CA ASP A 508 -34.71 -43.33 -2.28
C ASP A 508 -33.33 -43.51 -2.96
N GLY A 509 -32.46 -44.38 -2.38
CA GLY A 509 -31.10 -44.61 -2.90
C GLY A 509 -30.11 -43.45 -2.72
N ARG A 510 -30.45 -42.48 -1.88
CA ARG A 510 -29.57 -41.34 -1.53
C ARG A 510 -29.31 -41.31 -0.03
N THR A 511 -28.08 -40.97 0.34
CA THR A 511 -27.69 -40.74 1.73
C THR A 511 -28.19 -39.37 2.18
N TYR A 512 -28.78 -39.33 3.37
CA TYR A 512 -29.10 -38.10 4.08
C TYR A 512 -28.51 -38.13 5.49
N THR A 513 -28.31 -36.96 6.08
CA THR A 513 -27.88 -36.82 7.47
C THR A 513 -28.99 -36.16 8.27
N GLU A 514 -29.29 -36.76 9.41
CA GLU A 514 -30.23 -36.25 10.41
C GLU A 514 -29.46 -35.82 11.68
N VAL A 515 -29.78 -34.66 12.23
CA VAL A 515 -29.25 -34.23 13.52
C VAL A 515 -30.40 -34.23 14.52
N ARG A 516 -30.25 -35.01 15.60
CA ARG A 516 -31.32 -35.21 16.57
C ARG A 516 -30.83 -34.91 17.98
N ARG A 517 -31.58 -34.08 18.71
CA ARG A 517 -31.36 -33.90 20.15
C ARG A 517 -31.76 -35.16 20.91
N LEU A 518 -30.88 -35.63 21.81
CA LEU A 518 -31.07 -36.86 22.56
C LEU A 518 -31.67 -36.56 23.94
N ASP A 519 -32.68 -37.35 24.32
CA ASP A 519 -33.15 -37.47 25.70
C ASP A 519 -32.17 -38.30 26.55
N ARG A 520 -32.45 -38.43 27.88
CA ARG A 520 -31.54 -39.15 28.78
C ARG A 520 -31.31 -40.61 28.39
N GLU A 521 -32.37 -41.32 28.00
CA GLU A 521 -32.26 -42.73 27.63
C GLU A 521 -31.53 -42.90 26.31
N GLN A 522 -31.77 -42.03 25.36
CA GLN A 522 -31.05 -41.99 24.09
C GLN A 522 -29.57 -41.63 24.31
N ARG A 523 -29.26 -40.68 25.19
CA ARG A 523 -27.87 -40.35 25.58
C ARG A 523 -27.17 -41.56 26.17
N ARG A 524 -27.82 -42.30 27.08
CA ARG A 524 -27.26 -43.52 27.67
C ARG A 524 -26.90 -44.55 26.60
N ARG A 525 -27.77 -44.77 25.63
CA ARG A 525 -27.53 -45.72 24.51
C ARG A 525 -26.40 -45.21 23.60
N GLU A 526 -26.38 -43.94 23.27
CA GLU A 526 -25.33 -43.38 22.43
C GLU A 526 -23.95 -43.42 23.09
N LEU A 527 -23.86 -43.12 24.38
CA LEU A 527 -22.61 -43.27 25.15
C LEU A 527 -22.14 -44.73 25.22
N ALA A 528 -23.05 -45.68 25.39
CA ALA A 528 -22.73 -47.11 25.34
C ALA A 528 -22.26 -47.52 23.94
N ARG A 529 -22.86 -46.97 22.85
CA ARG A 529 -22.43 -47.17 21.47
C ARG A 529 -21.02 -46.61 21.22
N LEU A 530 -20.73 -45.43 21.73
CA LEU A 530 -19.39 -44.80 21.61
C LEU A 530 -18.31 -45.63 22.32
N THR A 531 -18.67 -46.38 23.37
CA THR A 531 -17.75 -47.20 24.13
C THR A 531 -17.54 -48.57 23.48
N GLY A 532 -18.59 -49.20 22.97
CA GLY A 532 -18.60 -50.60 22.53
C GLY A 532 -18.85 -50.85 21.05
N GLY A 533 -19.05 -49.78 20.26
CA GLY A 533 -19.41 -49.93 18.85
C GLY A 533 -20.85 -50.38 18.62
N SER A 534 -21.09 -51.17 17.59
CA SER A 534 -22.45 -51.62 17.16
C SER A 534 -23.15 -52.57 18.11
N HIS A 535 -22.40 -53.27 18.99
CA HIS A 535 -22.95 -54.26 19.94
C HIS A 535 -22.98 -53.65 21.36
N VAL A 536 -24.13 -53.19 21.78
CA VAL A 536 -24.33 -52.58 23.11
C VAL A 536 -24.77 -53.65 24.10
N SER A 537 -23.95 -53.97 25.10
CA SER A 537 -24.28 -54.86 26.21
C SER A 537 -24.88 -54.12 27.39
N GLN A 538 -25.54 -54.86 28.31
CA GLN A 538 -26.07 -54.30 29.54
C GLN A 538 -24.97 -53.62 30.39
N THR A 539 -23.80 -54.19 30.48
CA THR A 539 -22.65 -53.65 31.20
C THR A 539 -22.20 -52.28 30.61
N MET A 540 -22.28 -52.12 29.28
CA MET A 540 -21.98 -50.83 28.63
C MET A 540 -23.03 -49.78 28.92
N LEU A 541 -24.31 -50.18 28.97
CA LEU A 541 -25.40 -49.27 29.36
C LEU A 541 -25.27 -48.83 30.83
N ASP A 542 -24.86 -49.71 31.71
CA ASP A 542 -24.63 -49.40 33.13
C ASP A 542 -23.41 -48.48 33.30
N GLY A 543 -22.33 -48.73 32.55
CA GLY A 543 -21.17 -47.82 32.50
C GLY A 543 -21.48 -46.44 31.93
N ALA A 544 -22.34 -46.36 30.90
CA ALA A 544 -22.83 -45.11 30.35
C ALA A 544 -23.68 -44.32 31.34
N GLU A 545 -24.54 -44.99 32.11
CA GLU A 545 -25.32 -44.37 33.18
C GLU A 545 -24.42 -43.82 34.30
N GLU A 546 -23.37 -44.58 34.67
CA GLU A 546 -22.39 -44.10 35.66
C GLU A 546 -21.67 -42.83 35.19
N LEU A 547 -21.25 -42.76 33.92
CA LEU A 547 -20.64 -41.59 33.33
C LEU A 547 -21.58 -40.37 33.39
N LEU A 548 -22.87 -40.53 33.06
CA LEU A 548 -23.88 -39.47 33.15
C LEU A 548 -24.05 -38.97 34.58
N VAL A 549 -24.16 -39.86 35.56
CA VAL A 549 -24.31 -39.51 36.98
C VAL A 549 -23.07 -38.76 37.50
N GLN A 550 -21.87 -39.24 37.16
CA GLN A 550 -20.60 -38.56 37.51
C GLN A 550 -20.53 -37.17 36.89
N ALA A 551 -20.90 -37.02 35.62
CA ALA A 551 -20.92 -35.73 34.92
C ALA A 551 -21.95 -34.75 35.52
N GLU A 552 -23.15 -35.22 35.87
CA GLU A 552 -24.18 -34.41 36.55
C GLU A 552 -23.70 -33.93 37.92
N LYS A 553 -23.08 -34.80 38.71
CA LYS A 553 -22.49 -34.41 39.99
C LYS A 553 -21.43 -33.33 39.83
N PHE A 554 -20.48 -33.52 38.92
CA PHE A 554 -19.43 -32.54 38.63
C PHE A 554 -20.00 -31.20 38.21
N ARG A 555 -20.99 -31.18 37.29
CA ARG A 555 -21.66 -29.96 36.86
C ARG A 555 -22.43 -29.24 37.97
N ALA A 556 -22.96 -29.97 38.91
CA ALA A 556 -23.66 -29.39 40.09
C ALA A 556 -22.70 -28.74 41.10
N GLU A 557 -21.40 -29.15 41.09
CA GLU A 557 -20.35 -28.60 41.93
C GLU A 557 -19.66 -27.34 41.30
N LEU A 558 -19.93 -27.03 40.03
CA LEU A 558 -19.41 -25.86 39.31
C LEU A 558 -20.26 -24.61 39.53
#